data_d3d51012c59e08996fc2d2c87c1be379
#
_entry.id   d3d51012c59e08996fc2d2c87c1be379
#
_cell.length_a   1.000
_cell.length_b   1.000
_cell.length_c   1.000
_cell.angle_alpha   90.00
_cell.angle_beta   90.00
_cell.angle_gamma   90.00
#
_symmetry.space_group_name_H-M   'P 1'
#
loop_
_entity.id
_entity.type
_entity.pdbx_description
1 polymer ?
#
loop_
_entity_poly.entity_id
_entity_poly.type
_entity_poly.pdbx_seq_one_letter_code
_entity_poly.pdbx_strand_id
1 'polypeptide(L)'
;MPSVEGGGVEKNFFLISNNLCQKFKNISVITVDKTIKKSLNNKINIIGPNSNIWKSKSRYPKYFICLVYLFIFLLFNRNTIVFSFQANAYASIISKLLCKKIITRSNSSSEGWSKNYFKKILYKILLKLPDQVIVNSYEFKKELDNKFGIKSLVIYNPLNKLEIIKKSKRKTSFKFFKKNKLKL
;
A
#
# COMPACT_ATOMS: atom_id res chain seq x y z
N MET A 1 -2.05 4.85 4.18
CA MET A 1 -2.38 3.43 4.50
C MET A 1 -3.54 3.39 5.47
N PRO A 2 -4.81 3.37 5.03
CA PRO A 2 -5.97 3.49 5.91
C PRO A 2 -6.20 2.33 6.86
N SER A 3 -5.91 1.09 6.42
CA SER A 3 -6.17 -0.11 7.21
C SER A 3 -4.89 -0.94 7.37
N VAL A 4 -4.66 -1.48 8.58
CA VAL A 4 -3.53 -2.35 8.90
C VAL A 4 -4.08 -3.59 9.60
N GLU A 5 -4.17 -4.69 8.84
CA GLU A 5 -4.80 -5.94 9.27
C GLU A 5 -3.81 -7.13 9.29
N GLY A 6 -2.51 -6.84 9.15
CA GLY A 6 -1.44 -7.84 9.26
C GLY A 6 -1.11 -8.61 7.98
N GLY A 7 -1.49 -8.10 6.81
CA GLY A 7 -1.24 -8.74 5.52
C GLY A 7 0.12 -8.43 4.89
N GLY A 8 0.34 -8.98 3.69
CA GLY A 8 1.58 -8.75 2.91
C GLY A 8 1.75 -7.29 2.45
N VAL A 9 0.65 -6.58 2.20
CA VAL A 9 0.67 -5.16 1.79
C VAL A 9 1.23 -4.30 2.90
N GLU A 10 0.83 -4.56 4.15
CA GLU A 10 1.29 -3.84 5.34
C GLU A 10 2.78 -4.08 5.60
N LYS A 11 3.25 -5.32 5.47
CA LYS A 11 4.69 -5.62 5.61
C LYS A 11 5.51 -4.83 4.59
N ASN A 12 5.07 -4.81 3.33
CA ASN A 12 5.72 -4.05 2.27
C ASN A 12 5.69 -2.55 2.58
N PHE A 13 4.56 -2.05 3.05
CA PHE A 13 4.41 -0.65 3.45
C PHE A 13 5.41 -0.26 4.54
N PHE A 14 5.55 -1.04 5.62
CA PHE A 14 6.52 -0.77 6.69
C PHE A 14 7.96 -0.81 6.18
N LEU A 15 8.33 -1.83 5.42
CA LEU A 15 9.69 -1.96 4.88
C LEU A 15 10.03 -0.79 3.95
N ILE A 16 9.12 -0.43 3.05
CA ILE A 16 9.33 0.67 2.11
C ILE A 16 9.37 2.01 2.85
N SER A 17 8.45 2.28 3.77
CA SER A 17 8.40 3.54 4.52
C SER A 17 9.65 3.74 5.37
N ASN A 18 10.10 2.69 6.07
CA ASN A 18 11.31 2.73 6.89
C ASN A 18 12.59 2.89 6.06
N ASN A 19 12.62 2.40 4.84
CA ASN A 19 13.74 2.61 3.92
C ASN A 19 13.73 4.03 3.34
N LEU A 20 12.56 4.52 2.94
CA LEU A 20 12.41 5.86 2.41
C LEU A 20 12.78 6.95 3.42
N CYS A 21 12.49 6.76 4.72
CA CYS A 21 12.84 7.75 5.74
C CYS A 21 14.34 7.91 5.99
N GLN A 22 15.17 7.01 5.46
CA GLN A 22 16.62 7.16 5.45
C GLN A 22 17.09 8.11 4.34
N LYS A 23 16.32 8.23 3.26
CA LYS A 23 16.65 9.03 2.07
C LYS A 23 15.92 10.37 2.03
N PHE A 24 14.72 10.44 2.62
CA PHE A 24 13.87 11.64 2.62
C PHE A 24 13.65 12.15 4.04
N LYS A 25 13.83 13.44 4.25
CA LYS A 25 13.72 14.07 5.59
C LYS A 25 12.28 14.12 6.10
N ASN A 26 11.31 14.38 5.24
CA ASN A 26 9.93 14.64 5.62
C ASN A 26 9.00 13.56 5.06
N ILE A 27 8.75 12.52 5.85
CA ILE A 27 7.79 11.49 5.50
C ILE A 27 6.63 11.55 6.49
N SER A 28 5.40 11.64 5.93
CA SER A 28 4.17 11.57 6.70
C SER A 28 3.35 10.35 6.26
N VAL A 29 2.81 9.63 7.21
CA VAL A 29 1.93 8.48 6.99
C VAL A 29 0.53 8.82 7.49
N ILE A 30 -0.45 8.73 6.59
CA ILE A 30 -1.86 8.94 6.92
C ILE A 30 -2.52 7.59 7.20
N THR A 31 -3.09 7.44 8.41
CA THR A 31 -3.70 6.19 8.87
C THR A 31 -4.70 6.44 9.99
N VAL A 32 -5.68 5.56 10.14
CA VAL A 32 -6.57 5.57 11.31
C VAL A 32 -5.99 4.81 12.50
N ASP A 33 -5.01 3.94 12.27
CA ASP A 33 -4.39 3.12 13.33
C ASP A 33 -3.01 3.66 13.73
N LYS A 34 -2.97 4.46 14.78
CA LYS A 34 -1.71 5.01 15.29
C LYS A 34 -0.81 3.97 15.99
N THR A 35 -1.30 2.76 16.25
CA THR A 35 -0.46 1.69 16.83
C THR A 35 0.65 1.23 15.91
N ILE A 36 0.53 1.52 14.60
CA ILE A 36 1.59 1.26 13.61
C ILE A 36 2.88 2.00 13.88
N LYS A 37 2.86 3.02 14.75
CA LYS A 37 4.06 3.78 15.17
C LYS A 37 5.17 2.86 15.66
N LYS A 38 4.81 1.76 16.32
CA LYS A 38 5.78 0.75 16.83
C LYS A 38 6.55 0.04 15.71
N SER A 39 6.01 0.01 14.48
CA SER A 39 6.61 -0.66 13.30
C SER A 39 7.26 0.33 12.34
N LEU A 40 7.10 1.63 12.57
CA LEU A 40 7.66 2.70 11.76
C LEU A 40 8.83 3.37 12.48
N ASN A 41 9.76 3.89 11.69
CA ASN A 41 10.87 4.69 12.21
C ASN A 41 10.34 5.97 12.89
N ASN A 42 10.96 6.39 13.98
CA ASN A 42 10.57 7.57 14.76
C ASN A 42 10.61 8.89 13.97
N LYS A 43 11.36 8.94 12.85
CA LYS A 43 11.42 10.09 11.94
C LYS A 43 10.16 10.24 11.08
N ILE A 44 9.29 9.24 11.03
CA ILE A 44 8.07 9.26 10.24
C ILE A 44 6.95 9.91 11.04
N ASN A 45 6.38 10.99 10.50
CA ASN A 45 5.21 11.64 11.10
C ASN A 45 3.94 10.84 10.81
N ILE A 46 3.08 10.65 11.83
CA ILE A 46 1.82 9.92 11.68
C ILE A 46 0.65 10.89 11.83
N ILE A 47 -0.16 10.93 10.80
CA ILE A 47 -1.33 11.80 10.68
C ILE A 47 -2.59 10.95 10.68
N GLY A 48 -3.58 11.34 11.47
CA GLY A 48 -4.87 10.64 11.56
C GLY A 48 -5.64 11.00 12.80
N PRO A 49 -6.85 10.44 12.98
CA PRO A 49 -7.70 10.74 14.11
C PRO A 49 -7.07 10.30 15.44
N ASN A 50 -7.36 11.04 16.51
CA ASN A 50 -6.88 10.70 17.85
C ASN A 50 -7.71 9.58 18.51
N SER A 51 -8.91 9.33 18.00
CA SER A 51 -9.82 8.34 18.56
C SER A 51 -9.56 6.94 18.03
N ASN A 52 -9.54 5.94 18.93
CA ASN A 52 -9.44 4.53 18.59
C ASN A 52 -10.73 3.95 17.99
N ILE A 53 -11.83 4.68 18.00
CA ILE A 53 -13.14 4.25 17.47
C ILE A 53 -13.03 3.83 16.00
N TRP A 54 -12.17 4.50 15.23
CA TRP A 54 -11.96 4.21 13.81
C TRP A 54 -11.31 2.85 13.55
N LYS A 55 -10.58 2.32 14.52
CA LYS A 55 -9.88 1.04 14.40
C LYS A 55 -10.85 -0.13 14.23
N SER A 56 -11.98 -0.11 14.93
CA SER A 56 -13.03 -1.16 14.89
C SER A 56 -13.98 -1.04 13.70
N LYS A 57 -13.96 0.08 12.97
CA LYS A 57 -14.84 0.31 11.82
C LYS A 57 -14.46 -0.55 10.61
N SER A 58 -15.43 -0.76 9.72
CA SER A 58 -15.22 -1.42 8.44
C SER A 58 -14.25 -0.63 7.54
N ARG A 59 -13.83 -1.22 6.42
CA ARG A 59 -12.82 -0.66 5.52
C ARG A 59 -13.22 0.71 4.93
N TYR A 60 -14.48 0.90 4.54
CA TYR A 60 -14.94 2.12 3.87
C TYR A 60 -14.87 3.38 4.74
N PRO A 61 -15.37 3.42 5.99
CA PRO A 61 -15.17 4.55 6.89
C PRO A 61 -13.69 4.89 7.14
N LYS A 62 -12.81 3.86 7.25
CA LYS A 62 -11.37 4.08 7.39
C LYS A 62 -10.78 4.77 6.16
N TYR A 63 -11.22 4.39 4.96
CA TYR A 63 -10.81 5.05 3.71
C TYR A 63 -11.28 6.49 3.69
N PHE A 64 -12.56 6.73 3.97
CA PHE A 64 -13.14 8.07 3.94
C PHE A 64 -12.38 9.04 4.86
N ILE A 65 -12.20 8.68 6.12
CA ILE A 65 -11.50 9.57 7.07
C ILE A 65 -10.04 9.81 6.66
N CYS A 66 -9.32 8.80 6.17
CA CYS A 66 -7.95 8.98 5.67
C CYS A 66 -7.90 9.87 4.42
N LEU A 67 -8.91 9.82 3.55
CA LEU A 67 -9.00 10.69 2.38
C LEU A 67 -9.26 12.14 2.78
N VAL A 68 -10.08 12.38 3.81
CA VAL A 68 -10.27 13.72 4.39
C VAL A 68 -8.95 14.27 4.95
N TYR A 69 -8.22 13.46 5.74
CA TYR A 69 -6.90 13.86 6.24
C TYR A 69 -5.88 14.09 5.11
N LEU A 70 -5.94 13.28 4.05
CA LEU A 70 -5.10 13.47 2.86
C LEU A 70 -5.42 14.80 2.18
N PHE A 71 -6.70 15.09 1.96
CA PHE A 71 -7.13 16.33 1.33
C PHE A 71 -6.65 17.55 2.12
N ILE A 72 -6.92 17.59 3.43
CA ILE A 72 -6.48 18.68 4.31
C ILE A 72 -4.96 18.81 4.30
N PHE A 73 -4.23 17.70 4.43
CA PHE A 73 -2.76 17.72 4.42
C PHE A 73 -2.20 18.31 3.11
N LEU A 74 -2.76 17.93 1.97
CA LEU A 74 -2.30 18.40 0.66
C LEU A 74 -2.62 19.87 0.38
N LEU A 75 -3.70 20.42 0.97
CA LEU A 75 -3.99 21.85 0.89
C LEU A 75 -2.87 22.70 1.50
N PHE A 76 -2.36 22.28 2.65
CA PHE A 76 -1.34 23.05 3.38
C PHE A 76 0.10 22.68 3.02
N ASN A 77 0.32 21.59 2.24
CA ASN A 77 1.66 21.12 1.88
C ASN A 77 1.85 21.10 0.36
N ARG A 78 2.37 22.20 -0.20
CA ARG A 78 2.45 22.38 -1.66
C ARG A 78 3.39 21.38 -2.35
N ASN A 79 4.59 21.17 -1.82
CA ASN A 79 5.63 20.33 -2.43
C ASN A 79 5.57 18.88 -1.91
N THR A 80 4.45 18.18 -2.15
CA THR A 80 4.24 16.82 -1.67
C THR A 80 4.05 15.86 -2.82
N ILE A 81 4.69 14.69 -2.71
CA ILE A 81 4.44 13.52 -3.56
C ILE A 81 3.66 12.51 -2.73
N VAL A 82 2.51 12.08 -3.22
CA VAL A 82 1.68 11.06 -2.57
C VAL A 82 2.15 9.67 -3.00
N PHE A 83 2.35 8.76 -2.05
CA PHE A 83 2.59 7.34 -2.33
C PHE A 83 1.48 6.50 -1.72
N SER A 84 0.61 5.96 -2.55
CA SER A 84 -0.57 5.22 -2.13
C SER A 84 -0.39 3.71 -2.25
N PHE A 85 -0.74 2.97 -1.18
CA PHE A 85 -0.74 1.50 -1.10
C PHE A 85 -2.16 0.91 -1.05
N GLN A 86 -3.13 1.72 -0.68
CA GLN A 86 -4.55 1.35 -0.59
C GLN A 86 -5.41 2.54 -1.01
N ALA A 87 -6.66 2.29 -1.40
CA ALA A 87 -7.58 3.32 -1.88
C ALA A 87 -7.04 4.14 -3.06
N ASN A 88 -6.21 3.51 -3.91
CA ASN A 88 -5.41 4.15 -4.95
C ASN A 88 -6.23 5.08 -5.85
N ALA A 89 -7.41 4.65 -6.32
CA ALA A 89 -8.27 5.44 -7.18
C ALA A 89 -8.71 6.76 -6.52
N TYR A 90 -9.18 6.68 -5.28
CA TYR A 90 -9.65 7.86 -4.54
C TYR A 90 -8.49 8.81 -4.19
N ALA A 91 -7.36 8.25 -3.76
CA ALA A 91 -6.16 9.05 -3.50
C ALA A 91 -5.67 9.76 -4.77
N SER A 92 -5.77 9.09 -5.93
CA SER A 92 -5.40 9.69 -7.23
C SER A 92 -6.32 10.85 -7.61
N ILE A 93 -7.63 10.70 -7.42
CA ILE A 93 -8.58 11.79 -7.69
C ILE A 93 -8.23 13.01 -6.83
N ILE A 94 -8.08 12.83 -5.51
CA ILE A 94 -7.76 13.94 -4.60
C ILE A 94 -6.43 14.60 -4.96
N SER A 95 -5.40 13.80 -5.24
CA SER A 95 -4.08 14.31 -5.59
C SER A 95 -4.13 15.13 -6.89
N LYS A 96 -4.83 14.65 -7.91
CA LYS A 96 -4.96 15.37 -9.18
C LYS A 96 -5.80 16.64 -9.08
N LEU A 97 -6.89 16.63 -8.31
CA LEU A 97 -7.67 17.83 -8.02
C LEU A 97 -6.82 18.93 -7.36
N LEU A 98 -5.84 18.55 -6.55
CA LEU A 98 -4.94 19.49 -5.86
C LEU A 98 -3.59 19.66 -6.60
N CYS A 99 -3.49 19.25 -7.86
CA CYS A 99 -2.28 19.35 -8.70
C CYS A 99 -1.03 18.72 -8.05
N LYS A 100 -1.20 17.61 -7.31
CA LYS A 100 -0.11 16.88 -6.67
C LYS A 100 0.33 15.65 -7.49
N LYS A 101 1.62 15.34 -7.43
CA LYS A 101 2.15 14.08 -7.99
C LYS A 101 1.74 12.92 -7.10
N ILE A 102 1.32 11.81 -7.74
CA ILE A 102 0.95 10.59 -7.05
C ILE A 102 1.54 9.36 -7.71
N ILE A 103 2.13 8.53 -6.87
CA ILE A 103 2.60 7.18 -7.21
C ILE A 103 1.66 6.20 -6.53
N THR A 104 1.16 5.21 -7.26
CA THR A 104 0.31 4.15 -6.68
C THR A 104 1.01 2.81 -6.77
N ARG A 105 0.89 2.00 -5.71
CA ARG A 105 1.34 0.62 -5.70
C ARG A 105 0.14 -0.32 -5.72
N SER A 106 0.03 -1.12 -6.77
CA SER A 106 -1.00 -2.14 -6.91
C SER A 106 -0.43 -3.52 -6.60
N ASN A 107 -1.08 -4.25 -5.69
CA ASN A 107 -0.57 -5.51 -5.15
C ASN A 107 -1.45 -6.72 -5.51
N SER A 108 -2.56 -6.50 -6.21
CA SER A 108 -3.50 -7.54 -6.62
C SER A 108 -3.79 -7.47 -8.11
N SER A 109 -3.93 -8.64 -8.75
CA SER A 109 -4.34 -8.76 -10.15
C SER A 109 -5.65 -8.02 -10.43
N SER A 110 -5.82 -7.56 -11.64
CA SER A 110 -7.06 -6.96 -12.12
C SER A 110 -8.13 -8.02 -12.44
N GLU A 111 -7.79 -9.29 -12.38
CA GLU A 111 -8.75 -10.38 -12.54
C GLU A 111 -9.84 -10.27 -11.48
N GLY A 112 -11.08 -10.18 -11.94
CA GLY A 112 -12.24 -10.02 -11.06
C GLY A 112 -12.58 -8.60 -10.64
N TRP A 113 -11.85 -7.56 -11.05
CA TRP A 113 -12.22 -6.18 -10.71
C TRP A 113 -13.59 -5.77 -11.25
N SER A 114 -13.97 -6.21 -12.43
CA SER A 114 -15.36 -6.19 -12.90
C SER A 114 -15.58 -6.93 -14.20
N LYS A 115 -16.71 -7.64 -14.28
CA LYS A 115 -17.29 -8.13 -15.55
C LYS A 115 -18.09 -7.07 -16.29
N ASN A 116 -18.46 -5.96 -15.63
CA ASN A 116 -19.30 -4.91 -16.18
C ASN A 116 -18.45 -3.96 -17.04
N TYR A 117 -18.89 -3.71 -18.28
CA TYR A 117 -18.21 -2.85 -19.25
C TYR A 117 -17.98 -1.41 -18.76
N PHE A 118 -19.00 -0.79 -18.16
CA PHE A 118 -18.88 0.58 -17.61
C PHE A 118 -17.85 0.65 -16.50
N LYS A 119 -17.81 -0.34 -15.61
CA LYS A 119 -16.79 -0.40 -14.55
C LYS A 119 -15.39 -0.57 -15.12
N LYS A 120 -15.21 -1.34 -16.21
CA LYS A 120 -13.90 -1.45 -16.88
C LYS A 120 -13.42 -0.11 -17.44
N ILE A 121 -14.30 0.67 -18.06
CA ILE A 121 -13.98 2.01 -18.57
C ILE A 121 -13.59 2.92 -17.40
N LEU A 122 -14.38 2.93 -16.33
CA LEU A 122 -14.07 3.72 -15.13
C LEU A 122 -12.71 3.35 -14.53
N TYR A 123 -12.43 2.06 -14.38
CA TYR A 123 -11.12 1.60 -13.91
C TYR A 123 -9.98 2.02 -14.83
N LYS A 124 -10.17 1.94 -16.15
CA LYS A 124 -9.17 2.39 -17.12
C LYS A 124 -8.84 3.88 -16.95
N ILE A 125 -9.84 4.72 -16.72
CA ILE A 125 -9.66 6.16 -16.48
C ILE A 125 -8.93 6.35 -15.13
N LEU A 126 -9.40 5.73 -14.07
CA LEU A 126 -8.85 5.88 -12.72
C LEU A 126 -7.40 5.40 -12.61
N LEU A 127 -7.04 4.33 -13.31
CA LEU A 127 -5.68 3.80 -13.35
C LEU A 127 -4.71 4.66 -14.16
N LYS A 128 -5.20 5.54 -15.03
CA LYS A 128 -4.39 6.51 -15.78
C LYS A 128 -4.14 7.82 -15.02
N LEU A 129 -4.85 8.06 -13.92
CA LEU A 129 -4.68 9.28 -13.13
C LEU A 129 -3.30 9.37 -12.43
N PRO A 130 -2.74 8.29 -11.84
CA PRO A 130 -1.43 8.36 -11.20
C PRO A 130 -0.32 8.76 -12.18
N ASP A 131 0.67 9.50 -11.71
CA ASP A 131 1.88 9.80 -12.49
C ASP A 131 2.72 8.54 -12.72
N GLN A 132 2.67 7.60 -11.76
CA GLN A 132 3.33 6.31 -11.87
C GLN A 132 2.53 5.22 -11.17
N VAL A 133 2.36 4.09 -11.86
CA VAL A 133 1.79 2.86 -11.29
C VAL A 133 2.91 1.86 -11.07
N ILE A 134 3.06 1.37 -9.85
CA ILE A 134 4.00 0.32 -9.47
C ILE A 134 3.23 -0.98 -9.27
N VAL A 135 3.74 -2.06 -9.83
CA VAL A 135 3.23 -3.42 -9.67
C VAL A 135 4.32 -4.35 -9.14
N ASN A 136 3.95 -5.49 -8.62
CA ASN A 136 4.85 -6.42 -7.93
C ASN A 136 5.32 -7.61 -8.78
N SER A 137 4.82 -7.76 -10.02
CA SER A 137 5.26 -8.82 -10.94
C SER A 137 5.17 -8.41 -12.40
N TYR A 138 5.89 -9.13 -13.26
CA TYR A 138 5.84 -8.93 -14.71
C TYR A 138 4.50 -9.36 -15.30
N GLU A 139 3.89 -10.42 -14.78
CA GLU A 139 2.58 -10.90 -15.20
C GLU A 139 1.54 -9.82 -14.97
N PHE A 140 1.56 -9.22 -13.79
CA PHE A 140 0.62 -8.13 -13.48
C PHE A 140 0.88 -6.87 -14.32
N LYS A 141 2.16 -6.54 -14.61
CA LYS A 141 2.50 -5.49 -15.56
C LYS A 141 1.88 -5.76 -16.92
N LYS A 142 2.11 -6.96 -17.50
CA LYS A 142 1.56 -7.38 -18.79
C LYS A 142 0.03 -7.26 -18.85
N GLU A 143 -0.61 -7.67 -17.75
CA GLU A 143 -2.06 -7.59 -17.62
C GLU A 143 -2.55 -6.13 -17.67
N LEU A 144 -1.94 -5.23 -16.91
CA LEU A 144 -2.32 -3.81 -16.88
C LEU A 144 -2.02 -3.11 -18.22
N ASP A 145 -0.85 -3.35 -18.80
CA ASP A 145 -0.45 -2.76 -20.06
C ASP A 145 -1.40 -3.19 -21.19
N ASN A 146 -1.74 -4.49 -21.27
CA ASN A 146 -2.59 -5.03 -22.33
C ASN A 146 -4.09 -4.68 -22.15
N LYS A 147 -4.62 -4.82 -20.93
CA LYS A 147 -6.06 -4.57 -20.69
C LYS A 147 -6.43 -3.10 -20.59
N PHE A 148 -5.54 -2.28 -20.07
CA PHE A 148 -5.85 -0.88 -19.71
C PHE A 148 -4.96 0.14 -20.44
N GLY A 149 -3.91 -0.28 -21.14
CA GLY A 149 -2.95 0.60 -21.81
C GLY A 149 -2.21 1.51 -20.84
N ILE A 150 -1.72 0.93 -19.72
CA ILE A 150 -1.02 1.65 -18.64
C ILE A 150 0.45 1.26 -18.65
N LYS A 151 1.34 2.26 -18.70
CA LYS A 151 2.77 2.03 -18.53
C LYS A 151 3.08 1.87 -17.05
N SER A 152 3.10 0.61 -16.55
CA SER A 152 3.43 0.32 -15.17
C SER A 152 4.91 -0.04 -14.99
N LEU A 153 5.45 0.20 -13.78
CA LEU A 153 6.80 -0.15 -13.37
C LEU A 153 6.78 -1.38 -12.46
N VAL A 154 7.60 -2.37 -12.77
CA VAL A 154 7.74 -3.54 -11.88
C VAL A 154 8.74 -3.23 -10.78
N ILE A 155 8.30 -3.27 -9.54
CA ILE A 155 9.15 -3.28 -8.34
C ILE A 155 8.66 -4.41 -7.45
N TYR A 156 9.46 -5.45 -7.33
CA TYR A 156 9.13 -6.62 -6.50
C TYR A 156 8.91 -6.25 -5.04
N ASN A 157 8.20 -7.13 -4.34
CA ASN A 157 8.01 -6.95 -2.90
C ASN A 157 9.34 -7.06 -2.15
N PRO A 158 9.68 -6.12 -1.28
CA PRO A 158 10.90 -6.22 -0.49
C PRO A 158 10.80 -7.38 0.51
N LEU A 159 11.93 -8.06 0.71
CA LEU A 159 12.06 -9.14 1.68
C LEU A 159 12.98 -8.71 2.83
N ASN A 160 12.55 -8.93 4.06
CA ASN A 160 13.41 -8.78 5.23
C ASN A 160 14.21 -10.08 5.45
N LYS A 161 15.39 -10.16 4.82
CA LYS A 161 16.27 -11.33 4.87
C LYS A 161 16.60 -11.74 6.31
N LEU A 162 16.88 -10.77 7.19
CA LEU A 162 17.23 -11.05 8.60
C LEU A 162 16.04 -11.65 9.36
N GLU A 163 14.85 -11.14 9.15
CA GLU A 163 13.62 -11.68 9.78
C GLU A 163 13.34 -13.10 9.29
N ILE A 164 13.50 -13.35 7.99
CA ILE A 164 13.31 -14.69 7.40
C ILE A 164 14.29 -15.69 8.01
N ILE A 165 15.58 -15.35 8.08
CA ILE A 165 16.63 -16.20 8.68
C ILE A 165 16.34 -16.43 10.18
N LYS A 166 15.92 -15.39 10.93
CA LYS A 166 15.56 -15.54 12.33
C LYS A 166 14.35 -16.47 12.53
N LYS A 167 13.36 -16.36 11.64
CA LYS A 167 12.16 -17.22 11.71
C LYS A 167 12.44 -18.65 11.27
N SER A 168 13.32 -18.87 10.29
CA SER A 168 13.70 -20.23 9.84
C SER A 168 14.42 -21.05 10.91
N LYS A 169 15.12 -20.38 11.84
CA LYS A 169 15.80 -21.02 12.97
C LYS A 169 14.89 -21.37 14.15
N ARG A 170 13.61 -20.97 14.12
CA ARG A 170 12.69 -21.32 15.20
C ARG A 170 12.33 -22.80 15.13
N LYS A 171 12.35 -23.47 16.30
CA LYS A 171 11.85 -24.84 16.40
C LYS A 171 10.36 -24.87 16.00
N THR A 172 10.03 -25.68 15.02
CA THR A 172 8.62 -25.88 14.64
C THR A 172 8.02 -26.98 15.51
N SER A 173 6.80 -26.76 16.01
CA SER A 173 6.00 -27.76 16.70
C SER A 173 5.25 -28.69 15.72
N PHE A 174 5.36 -28.44 14.42
CA PHE A 174 4.65 -29.19 13.41
C PHE A 174 5.16 -30.63 13.33
N LYS A 175 4.35 -31.62 13.67
CA LYS A 175 4.71 -33.05 13.75
C LYS A 175 5.29 -33.61 12.44
N PHE A 176 4.93 -33.05 11.30
CA PHE A 176 5.40 -33.44 9.97
C PHE A 176 6.91 -33.28 9.80
N PHE A 177 7.51 -32.24 10.39
CA PHE A 177 8.95 -31.99 10.32
C PHE A 177 9.76 -32.72 11.40
N LYS A 178 9.11 -33.38 12.38
CA LYS A 178 9.81 -34.12 13.45
C LYS A 178 10.38 -35.46 12.99
N LYS A 179 10.01 -35.98 11.82
CA LYS A 179 10.37 -37.32 11.35
C LYS A 179 11.41 -37.35 10.22
N ASN A 180 12.23 -36.34 10.04
CA ASN A 180 13.33 -36.31 9.02
C ASN A 180 13.00 -36.94 7.63
N LYS A 181 11.74 -36.99 7.25
CA LYS A 181 11.32 -37.50 5.94
C LYS A 181 10.71 -36.31 5.18
N LEU A 182 11.47 -35.77 4.23
CA LEU A 182 10.91 -34.98 3.16
C LEU A 182 9.92 -35.91 2.42
N LYS A 183 8.63 -35.64 2.60
CA LYS A 183 7.61 -36.13 1.67
C LYS A 183 7.36 -34.99 0.70
N LEU A 184 7.93 -35.10 -0.49
CA LEU A 184 7.52 -34.33 -1.66
C LEU A 184 6.13 -34.80 -2.08
#